data_d3e9c0f37f4c4f677320bf9fdd626a7a
#
_entry.id   d3e9c0f37f4c4f677320bf9fdd626a7a
#
_cell.length_a   1.000
_cell.length_b   1.000
_cell.length_c   1.000
_cell.angle_alpha   90.00
_cell.angle_beta   90.00
_cell.angle_gamma   90.00
#
_symmetry.space_group_name_H-M   'P 1'
#
loop_
_entity.id
_entity.type
_entity.pdbx_description
1 polymer ?
#
loop_
_entity_poly.entity_id
_entity_poly.type
_entity_poly.pdbx_seq_one_letter_code
_entity_poly.pdbx_strand_id
1 'polypeptide(L)'
;MRRVNEAAKVARGMKGGSMMIAAAAVSLALSGCVPSGFLPSLSLRAPADDALAHTAGPGVNGAWPAPDWVKQLNDPQLDALVAEASQNNPDLQVAQARLRIAQAQLQQFDSLTGLTGTAGATVSRARMPKPGDDVANVSVSGYRVPVEIFGDPNTSPSSVFVGLTYQLDLWGKNRAATKSLMSLREAARVEAEQVRLTLAVAIVTVYCQLDQAYATQDLLQQKLKVSQRVTTVLRERTARGLDNAYDASDASIKRSKLLAQIAMNDEQIKLAQLQLGVLSGRGPERGLALQRPRVGTFAGGALPARLPADLLGRRPDIVAARLRVEAAFANADSTRAQFYPDVNLVALGGVFALTPASLFSRDALAGSIGPAISLPIFDRGRLKAKLGADVAQADVAIGLYNKTVDDALGQVAQFVTSLQTSQTLVAQQQDAVAAAQKIVEIATDRHRRGVLMQKDVDVADLTLIDERAQMIALLGRQRSLRIGLIGALGGGFDAGATVAQAPAAHRARSGAAKRGASTTAPAAPAVTAVTAATASTATRLVVAPSADVRAASVAVPPVVAATNAGPARRDDAARTPAVAATPRVPPVLAHTAAANPAPGPSVMPPIPLFQHDRLIVTQSD
;
A
#
# COMPACT_ATOMS: atom_id res chain seq x y z
N MET A 1 -46.12 64.34 -26.84
CA MET A 1 -44.70 63.99 -27.04
C MET A 1 -43.78 64.22 -25.83
N ARG A 2 -44.06 65.10 -24.86
CA ARG A 2 -43.20 65.28 -23.65
C ARG A 2 -43.28 64.11 -22.62
N ARG A 3 -44.40 63.44 -22.46
CA ARG A 3 -44.54 62.32 -21.47
C ARG A 3 -43.88 60.99 -21.89
N VAL A 4 -43.59 60.77 -23.17
CA VAL A 4 -42.91 59.59 -23.67
C VAL A 4 -41.41 59.67 -23.42
N ASN A 5 -40.82 60.86 -23.43
CA ASN A 5 -39.38 61.05 -23.20
C ASN A 5 -38.97 60.92 -21.72
N GLU A 6 -39.87 61.20 -20.77
CA GLU A 6 -39.58 61.01 -19.33
C GLU A 6 -39.65 59.53 -18.93
N ALA A 7 -40.57 58.76 -19.49
CA ALA A 7 -40.64 57.33 -19.24
C ALA A 7 -39.41 56.56 -19.78
N ALA A 8 -38.84 57.04 -20.91
CA ALA A 8 -37.61 56.47 -21.49
C ALA A 8 -36.34 56.77 -20.65
N LYS A 9 -36.33 57.93 -19.94
CA LYS A 9 -35.23 58.29 -19.02
C LYS A 9 -35.26 57.50 -17.73
N VAL A 10 -36.43 57.24 -17.16
CA VAL A 10 -36.61 56.43 -15.94
C VAL A 10 -36.27 54.95 -16.23
N ALA A 11 -36.64 54.42 -17.40
CA ALA A 11 -36.33 53.06 -17.79
C ALA A 11 -34.81 52.82 -18.04
N ARG A 12 -34.07 53.83 -18.44
CA ARG A 12 -32.60 53.76 -18.58
C ARG A 12 -31.85 53.84 -17.26
N GLY A 13 -32.40 54.52 -16.24
CA GLY A 13 -31.81 54.62 -14.91
C GLY A 13 -31.94 53.30 -14.12
N MET A 14 -33.03 52.57 -14.33
CA MET A 14 -33.29 51.32 -13.56
C MET A 14 -32.45 50.12 -14.02
N LYS A 15 -31.95 50.09 -15.28
CA LYS A 15 -31.14 48.95 -15.76
C LYS A 15 -29.72 48.93 -15.19
N GLY A 16 -29.12 50.06 -14.85
CA GLY A 16 -27.80 50.12 -14.22
C GLY A 16 -27.78 49.79 -12.74
N GLY A 17 -28.80 50.21 -12.00
CA GLY A 17 -28.90 49.99 -10.55
C GLY A 17 -29.20 48.53 -10.16
N SER A 18 -30.09 47.86 -10.89
CA SER A 18 -30.41 46.47 -10.64
C SER A 18 -29.26 45.52 -10.96
N MET A 19 -28.42 45.85 -11.96
CA MET A 19 -27.24 45.05 -12.31
C MET A 19 -26.12 45.24 -11.25
N MET A 20 -25.95 46.46 -10.68
CA MET A 20 -25.01 46.68 -9.56
C MET A 20 -25.46 46.03 -8.28
N ILE A 21 -26.75 46.07 -7.96
CA ILE A 21 -27.30 45.40 -6.74
C ILE A 21 -27.21 43.89 -6.89
N ALA A 22 -27.44 43.31 -8.07
CA ALA A 22 -27.25 41.91 -8.32
C ALA A 22 -25.76 41.51 -8.26
N ALA A 23 -24.84 42.31 -8.77
CA ALA A 23 -23.40 42.08 -8.67
C ALA A 23 -22.89 42.21 -7.22
N ALA A 24 -23.41 43.15 -6.42
CA ALA A 24 -23.08 43.34 -5.02
C ALA A 24 -23.67 42.20 -4.15
N ALA A 25 -24.89 41.73 -4.43
CA ALA A 25 -25.50 40.59 -3.74
C ALA A 25 -24.76 39.26 -4.05
N VAL A 26 -24.29 39.06 -5.26
CA VAL A 26 -23.45 37.93 -5.66
C VAL A 26 -22.08 38.01 -4.98
N SER A 27 -21.47 39.18 -4.84
CA SER A 27 -20.18 39.36 -4.16
C SER A 27 -20.28 39.12 -2.65
N LEU A 28 -21.37 39.54 -2.01
CA LEU A 28 -21.66 39.28 -0.58
C LEU A 28 -21.99 37.79 -0.34
N ALA A 29 -22.66 37.12 -1.26
CA ALA A 29 -22.93 35.68 -1.17
C ALA A 29 -21.66 34.82 -1.33
N LEU A 30 -20.65 35.30 -2.07
CA LEU A 30 -19.37 34.63 -2.29
C LEU A 30 -18.43 34.68 -1.06
N SER A 31 -18.52 35.72 -0.24
CA SER A 31 -17.58 35.94 0.87
C SER A 31 -17.87 35.14 2.15
N GLY A 32 -19.05 34.55 2.28
CA GLY A 32 -19.50 33.90 3.54
C GLY A 32 -19.59 32.36 3.51
N CYS A 33 -19.08 31.69 2.50
CA CYS A 33 -19.46 30.30 2.23
C CYS A 33 -18.48 29.21 2.72
N VAL A 34 -17.21 29.54 2.98
CA VAL A 34 -16.21 28.52 3.36
C VAL A 34 -16.11 28.43 4.89
N PRO A 35 -16.34 27.25 5.50
CA PRO A 35 -16.16 27.09 6.94
C PRO A 35 -14.66 27.16 7.29
N SER A 36 -14.29 28.20 8.07
CA SER A 36 -12.97 28.34 8.67
C SER A 36 -12.90 27.50 9.94
N GLY A 37 -12.40 26.30 9.93
CA GLY A 37 -12.30 25.54 11.18
C GLY A 37 -12.07 24.04 11.05
N PHE A 38 -12.03 23.53 9.84
CA PHE A 38 -11.68 22.13 9.62
C PHE A 38 -10.20 22.02 9.26
N LEU A 39 -9.35 21.87 10.29
CA LEU A 39 -7.94 21.53 10.15
C LEU A 39 -7.73 20.14 10.75
N PRO A 40 -6.77 19.36 10.25
CA PRO A 40 -6.36 18.11 10.89
C PRO A 40 -5.96 18.36 12.34
N SER A 41 -6.30 17.43 13.22
CA SER A 41 -5.95 17.48 14.65
C SER A 41 -4.56 16.93 14.91
N LEU A 42 -4.06 16.06 14.03
CA LEU A 42 -2.76 15.42 14.13
C LEU A 42 -1.70 16.15 13.29
N SER A 43 -0.43 16.01 13.70
CA SER A 43 0.74 16.50 12.97
C SER A 43 1.66 15.35 12.54
N LEU A 44 2.39 15.56 11.45
CA LEU A 44 3.42 14.63 11.02
C LEU A 44 4.56 14.63 12.05
N ARG A 45 4.98 13.42 12.45
CA ARG A 45 6.12 13.25 13.35
C ARG A 45 7.41 13.42 12.56
N ALA A 46 8.29 14.30 13.04
CA ALA A 46 9.70 14.30 12.68
C ALA A 46 10.45 13.48 13.74
N PRO A 47 11.18 12.42 13.38
CA PRO A 47 11.99 11.69 14.35
C PRO A 47 13.04 12.65 14.91
N ALA A 48 13.26 12.60 16.23
CA ALA A 48 14.34 13.34 16.87
C ALA A 48 15.69 12.80 16.40
N ASP A 49 16.68 13.67 16.24
CA ASP A 49 18.03 13.28 15.77
C ASP A 49 18.71 12.28 16.72
N ASP A 50 18.28 12.24 17.98
CA ASP A 50 18.79 11.36 19.04
C ASP A 50 17.94 10.08 19.23
N ALA A 51 16.90 9.86 18.43
CA ALA A 51 15.98 8.74 18.60
C ALA A 51 16.65 7.34 18.63
N LEU A 52 17.88 7.21 18.11
CA LEU A 52 18.69 6.00 18.10
C LEU A 52 20.06 6.18 18.77
N ALA A 53 20.34 7.33 19.42
CA ALA A 53 21.66 7.67 19.94
C ALA A 53 22.19 6.65 20.96
N HIS A 54 21.32 6.14 21.83
CA HIS A 54 21.69 5.13 22.83
C HIS A 54 21.84 3.72 22.26
N THR A 55 21.19 3.43 21.14
CA THR A 55 21.18 2.10 20.52
C THR A 55 22.30 1.94 19.49
N ALA A 56 22.63 3.02 18.76
CA ALA A 56 23.61 2.98 17.67
C ALA A 56 25.06 2.91 18.15
N GLY A 57 25.36 3.38 19.36
CA GLY A 57 26.72 3.43 19.93
C GLY A 57 27.65 4.47 19.24
N PRO A 58 28.81 4.74 19.80
CA PRO A 58 29.84 5.60 19.18
C PRO A 58 30.48 4.89 17.99
N GLY A 59 30.59 5.55 16.83
CA GLY A 59 31.30 5.01 15.66
C GLY A 59 30.44 4.77 14.42
N VAL A 60 29.32 5.48 14.30
CA VAL A 60 28.38 5.39 13.19
C VAL A 60 28.89 6.23 12.01
N ASN A 61 29.68 5.62 11.11
CA ASN A 61 30.18 6.27 9.88
C ASN A 61 30.01 5.36 8.65
N GLY A 62 28.97 4.52 8.65
CA GLY A 62 28.65 3.62 7.54
C GLY A 62 27.94 4.32 6.38
N ALA A 63 28.07 3.73 5.20
CA ALA A 63 27.31 4.13 4.03
C ALA A 63 25.92 3.46 4.05
N TRP A 64 24.94 4.12 3.41
CA TRP A 64 23.66 3.52 3.13
C TRP A 64 23.81 2.29 2.21
N PRO A 65 22.95 1.27 2.35
CA PRO A 65 22.95 0.14 1.43
C PRO A 65 22.88 0.60 -0.03
N ALA A 66 23.70 0.01 -0.90
CA ALA A 66 23.62 0.28 -2.33
C ALA A 66 22.35 -0.36 -2.93
N PRO A 67 21.79 0.16 -4.02
CA PRO A 67 20.61 -0.44 -4.68
C PRO A 67 20.83 -1.88 -5.14
N ASP A 68 22.08 -2.25 -5.40
CA ASP A 68 22.51 -3.59 -5.86
C ASP A 68 23.20 -4.40 -4.75
N TRP A 69 22.80 -4.19 -3.48
CA TRP A 69 23.38 -4.85 -2.31
C TRP A 69 23.42 -6.39 -2.43
N VAL A 70 22.50 -7.00 -3.18
CA VAL A 70 22.46 -8.45 -3.40
C VAL A 70 23.73 -8.93 -4.10
N LYS A 71 24.26 -8.18 -5.07
CA LYS A 71 25.48 -8.53 -5.81
C LYS A 71 26.74 -8.57 -4.94
N GLN A 72 26.72 -7.93 -3.76
CA GLN A 72 27.81 -7.99 -2.80
C GLN A 72 28.03 -9.41 -2.25
N LEU A 73 27.05 -10.30 -2.39
CA LEU A 73 27.15 -11.72 -2.02
C LEU A 73 27.91 -12.57 -3.05
N ASN A 74 28.25 -12.00 -4.20
CA ASN A 74 29.07 -12.60 -5.26
C ASN A 74 28.63 -14.03 -5.68
N ASP A 75 27.32 -14.27 -5.74
CA ASP A 75 26.75 -15.55 -6.19
C ASP A 75 25.83 -15.33 -7.41
N PRO A 76 26.25 -15.72 -8.63
CA PRO A 76 25.45 -15.55 -9.84
C PRO A 76 24.10 -16.29 -9.80
N GLN A 77 24.01 -17.41 -9.06
CA GLN A 77 22.77 -18.15 -8.89
C GLN A 77 21.75 -17.36 -8.10
N LEU A 78 22.20 -16.65 -7.06
CA LEU A 78 21.34 -15.75 -6.27
C LEU A 78 20.85 -14.57 -7.11
N ASP A 79 21.74 -13.94 -7.90
CA ASP A 79 21.37 -12.83 -8.79
C ASP A 79 20.31 -13.28 -9.81
N ALA A 80 20.47 -14.47 -10.39
CA ALA A 80 19.48 -15.03 -11.30
C ALA A 80 18.14 -15.29 -10.62
N LEU A 81 18.11 -15.80 -9.39
CA LEU A 81 16.89 -16.03 -8.61
C LEU A 81 16.14 -14.73 -8.33
N VAL A 82 16.85 -13.69 -7.91
CA VAL A 82 16.24 -12.37 -7.64
C VAL A 82 15.71 -11.75 -8.94
N ALA A 83 16.42 -11.91 -10.05
CA ALA A 83 15.95 -11.47 -11.36
C ALA A 83 14.70 -12.25 -11.83
N GLU A 84 14.68 -13.57 -11.68
CA GLU A 84 13.50 -14.39 -11.95
C GLU A 84 12.29 -13.97 -11.11
N ALA A 85 12.50 -13.77 -9.80
CA ALA A 85 11.46 -13.35 -8.88
C ALA A 85 10.89 -11.98 -9.24
N SER A 86 11.73 -11.02 -9.63
CA SER A 86 11.29 -9.68 -10.02
C SER A 86 10.40 -9.68 -11.28
N GLN A 87 10.44 -10.73 -12.09
CA GLN A 87 9.62 -10.89 -13.29
C GLN A 87 8.38 -11.75 -13.07
N ASN A 88 8.48 -12.79 -12.24
CA ASN A 88 7.46 -13.85 -12.19
C ASN A 88 6.69 -13.90 -10.86
N ASN A 89 7.16 -13.23 -9.79
CA ASN A 89 6.52 -13.35 -8.49
C ASN A 89 5.10 -12.72 -8.50
N PRO A 90 4.06 -13.46 -8.06
CA PRO A 90 2.68 -13.00 -8.07
C PRO A 90 2.43 -11.74 -7.22
N ASP A 91 3.08 -11.61 -6.06
CA ASP A 91 2.88 -10.44 -5.19
C ASP A 91 3.35 -9.15 -5.85
N LEU A 92 4.47 -9.22 -6.59
CA LEU A 92 4.97 -8.09 -7.37
C LEU A 92 4.04 -7.78 -8.55
N GLN A 93 3.46 -8.80 -9.21
CA GLN A 93 2.46 -8.61 -10.26
C GLN A 93 1.20 -7.93 -9.72
N VAL A 94 0.74 -8.30 -8.51
CA VAL A 94 -0.38 -7.63 -7.82
C VAL A 94 -0.04 -6.17 -7.53
N ALA A 95 1.16 -5.87 -7.01
CA ALA A 95 1.58 -4.50 -6.74
C ALA A 95 1.63 -3.66 -8.03
N GLN A 96 2.16 -4.20 -9.13
CA GLN A 96 2.16 -3.56 -10.45
C GLN A 96 0.74 -3.37 -11.00
N ALA A 97 -0.17 -4.32 -10.76
CA ALA A 97 -1.58 -4.16 -11.15
C ALA A 97 -2.26 -3.02 -10.37
N ARG A 98 -1.99 -2.87 -9.06
CA ARG A 98 -2.46 -1.74 -8.26
C ARG A 98 -1.95 -0.40 -8.79
N LEU A 99 -0.70 -0.34 -9.22
CA LEU A 99 -0.15 0.85 -9.89
C LEU A 99 -0.91 1.17 -11.18
N ARG A 100 -1.21 0.16 -12.03
CA ARG A 100 -2.01 0.35 -13.26
C ARG A 100 -3.43 0.84 -12.95
N ILE A 101 -4.06 0.34 -11.88
CA ILE A 101 -5.37 0.83 -11.43
C ILE A 101 -5.29 2.31 -11.06
N ALA A 102 -4.31 2.72 -10.26
CA ALA A 102 -4.13 4.12 -9.87
C ALA A 102 -3.84 5.03 -11.08
N GLN A 103 -3.09 4.54 -12.08
CA GLN A 103 -2.85 5.25 -13.34
C GLN A 103 -4.15 5.41 -14.15
N ALA A 104 -4.95 4.35 -14.26
CA ALA A 104 -6.23 4.38 -14.98
C ALA A 104 -7.23 5.33 -14.30
N GLN A 105 -7.29 5.34 -12.96
CA GLN A 105 -8.14 6.27 -12.21
C GLN A 105 -7.77 7.73 -12.46
N LEU A 106 -6.46 8.05 -12.49
CA LEU A 106 -5.99 9.38 -12.83
C LEU A 106 -6.38 9.77 -14.27
N GLN A 107 -6.18 8.88 -15.25
CA GLN A 107 -6.56 9.11 -16.64
C GLN A 107 -8.09 9.27 -16.80
N GLN A 108 -8.88 8.46 -16.10
CA GLN A 108 -10.34 8.59 -16.07
C GLN A 108 -10.76 9.96 -15.56
N PHE A 109 -10.18 10.41 -14.45
CA PHE A 109 -10.49 11.72 -13.89
C PHE A 109 -10.10 12.87 -14.83
N ASP A 110 -8.91 12.82 -15.43
CA ASP A 110 -8.46 13.82 -16.41
C ASP A 110 -9.39 13.87 -17.64
N SER A 111 -9.92 12.71 -18.08
CA SER A 111 -10.87 12.64 -19.18
C SER A 111 -12.25 13.21 -18.81
N LEU A 112 -12.70 13.03 -17.56
CA LEU A 112 -13.99 13.55 -17.08
C LEU A 112 -13.96 15.05 -16.80
N THR A 113 -12.80 15.63 -16.49
CA THR A 113 -12.63 17.06 -16.18
C THR A 113 -12.22 17.90 -17.38
N GLY A 114 -11.83 17.25 -18.49
CA GLY A 114 -11.51 17.89 -19.76
C GLY A 114 -12.75 18.29 -20.56
N LEU A 115 -12.55 18.51 -21.86
CA LEU A 115 -13.65 18.71 -22.81
C LEU A 115 -14.38 17.38 -22.99
N THR A 116 -15.64 17.32 -22.56
CA THR A 116 -16.50 16.16 -22.73
C THR A 116 -17.53 16.42 -23.84
N GLY A 117 -17.69 15.44 -24.73
CA GLY A 117 -18.68 15.46 -25.80
C GLY A 117 -19.72 14.35 -25.60
N THR A 118 -21.00 14.69 -25.71
CA THR A 118 -22.11 13.75 -25.69
C THR A 118 -22.94 13.88 -26.94
N ALA A 119 -23.31 12.76 -27.57
CA ALA A 119 -24.28 12.74 -28.64
C ALA A 119 -25.48 11.92 -28.18
N GLY A 120 -26.67 12.40 -28.43
CA GLY A 120 -27.90 11.74 -28.04
C GLY A 120 -28.98 11.84 -29.13
N ALA A 121 -29.78 10.80 -29.22
CA ALA A 121 -30.98 10.80 -30.00
C ALA A 121 -32.14 10.30 -29.13
N THR A 122 -33.24 11.04 -29.11
CA THR A 122 -34.41 10.66 -28.35
C THR A 122 -35.66 10.78 -29.25
N VAL A 123 -36.51 9.79 -29.16
CA VAL A 123 -37.86 9.82 -29.71
C VAL A 123 -38.79 9.33 -28.59
N SER A 124 -39.73 10.17 -28.20
CA SER A 124 -40.67 9.82 -27.16
C SER A 124 -42.13 10.12 -27.64
N ARG A 125 -43.10 9.47 -27.05
CA ARG A 125 -44.50 9.80 -27.23
C ARG A 125 -45.01 10.42 -25.95
N ALA A 126 -45.43 11.66 -26.02
CA ALA A 126 -45.95 12.39 -24.89
C ALA A 126 -47.41 12.79 -25.16
N ARG A 127 -48.26 12.58 -24.16
CA ARG A 127 -49.61 13.16 -24.15
C ARG A 127 -49.62 14.34 -23.20
N MET A 128 -49.75 15.52 -23.74
CA MET A 128 -49.88 16.72 -22.94
C MET A 128 -51.34 16.87 -22.47
N PRO A 129 -51.61 17.28 -21.24
CA PRO A 129 -52.95 17.65 -20.85
C PRO A 129 -53.44 18.81 -21.72
N LYS A 130 -54.69 18.77 -22.19
CA LYS A 130 -55.29 19.93 -22.85
C LYS A 130 -55.31 21.06 -21.84
N PRO A 131 -54.78 22.28 -22.19
CA PRO A 131 -55.02 23.42 -21.32
C PRO A 131 -56.51 23.62 -21.20
N GLY A 132 -57.03 23.68 -19.98
CA GLY A 132 -58.40 24.15 -19.76
C GLY A 132 -58.47 25.62 -20.17
N ASP A 133 -59.67 26.09 -20.52
CA ASP A 133 -59.90 27.48 -20.95
C ASP A 133 -59.37 28.52 -19.97
N ASP A 134 -59.20 28.15 -18.68
CA ASP A 134 -58.62 29.02 -17.64
C ASP A 134 -57.09 29.13 -17.63
N VAL A 135 -56.39 28.25 -18.31
CA VAL A 135 -54.90 28.25 -18.36
C VAL A 135 -54.36 28.98 -19.60
N ALA A 136 -55.19 29.17 -20.60
CA ALA A 136 -54.80 29.81 -21.85
C ALA A 136 -54.55 31.34 -21.71
N ASN A 137 -54.93 31.92 -20.62
CA ASN A 137 -54.78 33.36 -20.34
C ASN A 137 -53.78 33.64 -19.21
N VAL A 138 -52.50 33.46 -19.46
CA VAL A 138 -51.45 33.87 -18.50
C VAL A 138 -51.37 35.40 -18.50
N SER A 139 -51.79 36.03 -17.44
CA SER A 139 -51.63 37.48 -17.27
C SER A 139 -50.23 37.81 -16.81
N VAL A 140 -49.38 38.29 -17.71
CA VAL A 140 -48.07 38.84 -17.39
C VAL A 140 -48.19 40.36 -17.41
N SER A 141 -48.05 41.00 -16.26
CA SER A 141 -48.10 42.46 -16.12
C SER A 141 -49.41 43.13 -16.62
N GLY A 142 -50.56 42.49 -16.41
CA GLY A 142 -51.87 43.00 -16.79
C GLY A 142 -52.27 42.82 -18.25
N TYR A 143 -51.44 42.25 -19.05
CA TYR A 143 -51.75 41.88 -20.46
C TYR A 143 -52.07 40.37 -20.54
N ARG A 144 -53.26 40.08 -21.08
CA ARG A 144 -53.64 38.69 -21.38
C ARG A 144 -52.92 38.33 -22.69
N VAL A 145 -51.96 37.44 -22.61
CA VAL A 145 -51.26 36.87 -23.77
C VAL A 145 -51.91 35.54 -24.04
N PRO A 146 -52.58 35.33 -25.18
CA PRO A 146 -53.03 33.98 -25.59
C PRO A 146 -51.75 33.18 -25.90
N VAL A 147 -51.47 32.23 -25.07
CA VAL A 147 -50.33 31.33 -25.29
C VAL A 147 -50.86 30.04 -25.88
N GLU A 148 -50.90 29.93 -27.18
CA GLU A 148 -51.02 28.63 -27.88
C GLU A 148 -49.68 27.89 -27.72
N ILE A 149 -49.48 27.35 -26.52
CA ILE A 149 -48.20 26.71 -26.22
C ILE A 149 -48.15 25.28 -26.80
N PHE A 150 -49.29 24.63 -27.12
CA PHE A 150 -49.30 23.25 -27.59
C PHE A 150 -50.45 23.01 -28.56
N GLY A 151 -50.14 22.86 -29.86
CA GLY A 151 -51.12 22.66 -30.91
C GLY A 151 -51.81 21.30 -30.90
N ASP A 152 -51.15 20.20 -30.60
CA ASP A 152 -51.72 18.85 -30.53
C ASP A 152 -51.42 18.20 -29.16
N PRO A 153 -52.46 17.70 -28.48
CA PRO A 153 -52.27 17.00 -27.20
C PRO A 153 -51.43 15.72 -27.32
N ASN A 154 -51.28 15.15 -28.48
CA ASN A 154 -50.45 13.97 -28.76
C ASN A 154 -49.20 14.41 -29.55
N THR A 155 -48.11 14.64 -28.87
CA THR A 155 -46.83 14.98 -29.48
C THR A 155 -45.85 13.82 -29.38
N SER A 156 -44.95 13.73 -30.34
CA SER A 156 -43.83 12.77 -30.30
C SER A 156 -42.52 13.53 -30.34
N PRO A 157 -42.11 14.17 -29.21
CA PRO A 157 -40.87 14.92 -29.17
C PRO A 157 -39.69 14.07 -29.61
N SER A 158 -38.97 14.58 -30.57
CA SER A 158 -37.83 13.90 -31.19
C SER A 158 -36.64 14.87 -31.22
N SER A 159 -35.46 14.38 -30.88
CA SER A 159 -34.26 15.18 -30.95
C SER A 159 -33.02 14.34 -31.30
N VAL A 160 -32.11 14.94 -32.02
CA VAL A 160 -30.74 14.45 -32.22
C VAL A 160 -29.83 15.63 -31.92
N PHE A 161 -28.92 15.44 -30.95
CA PHE A 161 -28.08 16.54 -30.51
C PHE A 161 -26.64 16.09 -30.22
N VAL A 162 -25.72 17.04 -30.28
CA VAL A 162 -24.34 16.94 -29.78
C VAL A 162 -24.16 18.03 -28.74
N GLY A 163 -23.76 17.65 -27.56
CA GLY A 163 -23.42 18.54 -26.47
C GLY A 163 -21.91 18.51 -26.19
N LEU A 164 -21.32 19.66 -25.94
CA LEU A 164 -19.94 19.79 -25.46
C LEU A 164 -19.97 20.48 -24.10
N THR A 165 -19.21 19.97 -23.15
CA THR A 165 -19.09 20.57 -21.82
C THR A 165 -17.62 20.66 -21.46
N TYR A 166 -17.19 21.83 -20.96
CA TYR A 166 -15.85 22.06 -20.44
C TYR A 166 -15.94 22.69 -19.05
N GLN A 167 -15.30 22.06 -18.05
CA GLN A 167 -15.30 22.53 -16.67
C GLN A 167 -14.19 23.56 -16.45
N LEU A 168 -14.56 24.79 -16.08
CA LEU A 168 -13.60 25.84 -15.74
C LEU A 168 -13.19 25.68 -14.28
N ASP A 169 -11.97 25.23 -14.02
CA ASP A 169 -11.45 25.04 -12.66
C ASP A 169 -10.93 26.35 -12.06
N LEU A 170 -11.87 27.27 -11.75
CA LEU A 170 -11.54 28.59 -11.21
C LEU A 170 -11.03 28.51 -9.77
N TRP A 171 -11.57 27.58 -8.97
CA TRP A 171 -11.29 27.46 -7.55
C TRP A 171 -10.33 26.32 -7.20
N GLY A 172 -9.81 25.63 -8.19
CA GLY A 172 -8.83 24.56 -8.03
C GLY A 172 -9.41 23.22 -7.56
N LYS A 173 -10.73 23.01 -7.66
CA LYS A 173 -11.40 21.75 -7.30
C LYS A 173 -10.79 20.57 -8.06
N ASN A 174 -10.72 20.67 -9.38
CA ASN A 174 -10.21 19.59 -10.21
C ASN A 174 -8.69 19.44 -10.07
N ARG A 175 -7.94 20.56 -10.00
CA ARG A 175 -6.48 20.54 -9.75
C ARG A 175 -6.13 19.86 -8.43
N ALA A 176 -6.89 20.11 -7.35
CA ALA A 176 -6.68 19.46 -6.06
C ALA A 176 -7.01 17.96 -6.13
N ALA A 177 -8.10 17.58 -6.80
CA ALA A 177 -8.44 16.16 -7.00
C ALA A 177 -7.40 15.42 -7.85
N THR A 178 -6.93 16.04 -8.97
CA THR A 178 -5.82 15.50 -9.78
C THR A 178 -4.56 15.32 -8.92
N LYS A 179 -4.20 16.31 -8.09
CA LYS A 179 -3.06 16.22 -7.17
C LYS A 179 -3.21 15.04 -6.21
N SER A 180 -4.40 14.82 -5.65
CA SER A 180 -4.69 13.67 -4.79
C SER A 180 -4.44 12.35 -5.53
N LEU A 181 -5.00 12.19 -6.74
CA LEU A 181 -4.82 10.98 -7.55
C LEU A 181 -3.38 10.78 -8.02
N MET A 182 -2.65 11.85 -8.34
CA MET A 182 -1.22 11.79 -8.65
C MET A 182 -0.40 11.29 -7.46
N SER A 183 -0.69 11.78 -6.25
CA SER A 183 -0.02 11.32 -5.02
C SER A 183 -0.35 9.86 -4.73
N LEU A 184 -1.60 9.40 -4.93
CA LEU A 184 -1.99 8.00 -4.77
C LEU A 184 -1.32 7.08 -5.81
N ARG A 185 -1.21 7.52 -7.07
CA ARG A 185 -0.48 6.77 -8.10
C ARG A 185 1.01 6.64 -7.72
N GLU A 186 1.62 7.71 -7.23
CA GLU A 186 3.01 7.70 -6.82
C GLU A 186 3.23 6.82 -5.57
N ALA A 187 2.29 6.86 -4.61
CA ALA A 187 2.29 5.94 -3.47
C ALA A 187 2.26 4.48 -3.92
N ALA A 188 1.37 4.13 -4.86
CA ALA A 188 1.29 2.77 -5.40
C ALA A 188 2.58 2.34 -6.14
N ARG A 189 3.29 3.28 -6.79
CA ARG A 189 4.59 3.01 -7.41
C ARG A 189 5.66 2.67 -6.36
N VAL A 190 5.73 3.48 -5.31
CA VAL A 190 6.69 3.28 -4.22
C VAL A 190 6.37 2.01 -3.44
N GLU A 191 5.09 1.65 -3.28
CA GLU A 191 4.68 0.37 -2.69
C GLU A 191 5.14 -0.84 -3.52
N ALA A 192 5.16 -0.74 -4.84
CA ALA A 192 5.71 -1.80 -5.68
C ALA A 192 7.23 -1.97 -5.45
N GLU A 193 7.98 -0.89 -5.19
CA GLU A 193 9.39 -0.97 -4.77
C GLU A 193 9.55 -1.60 -3.38
N GLN A 194 8.62 -1.31 -2.44
CA GLN A 194 8.61 -1.98 -1.13
C GLN A 194 8.41 -3.49 -1.26
N VAL A 195 7.48 -3.93 -2.11
CA VAL A 195 7.26 -5.36 -2.36
C VAL A 195 8.50 -6.01 -2.99
N ARG A 196 9.16 -5.32 -3.94
CA ARG A 196 10.41 -5.79 -4.55
C ARG A 196 11.52 -5.94 -3.50
N LEU A 197 11.69 -4.96 -2.62
CA LEU A 197 12.67 -5.01 -1.53
C LEU A 197 12.38 -6.18 -0.59
N THR A 198 11.15 -6.32 -0.13
CA THR A 198 10.73 -7.40 0.78
C THR A 198 10.98 -8.77 0.15
N LEU A 199 10.68 -8.93 -1.13
CA LEU A 199 10.94 -10.15 -1.89
C LEU A 199 12.44 -10.46 -1.98
N ALA A 200 13.27 -9.46 -2.30
CA ALA A 200 14.73 -9.63 -2.35
C ALA A 200 15.30 -10.05 -0.99
N VAL A 201 14.88 -9.37 0.10
CA VAL A 201 15.28 -9.73 1.48
C VAL A 201 14.86 -11.15 1.82
N ALA A 202 13.64 -11.57 1.47
CA ALA A 202 13.15 -12.92 1.72
C ALA A 202 13.99 -13.98 0.97
N ILE A 203 14.24 -13.76 -0.32
CA ILE A 203 15.05 -14.68 -1.14
C ILE A 203 16.45 -14.81 -0.59
N VAL A 204 17.12 -13.68 -0.31
CA VAL A 204 18.50 -13.69 0.21
C VAL A 204 18.57 -14.37 1.58
N THR A 205 17.58 -14.15 2.43
CA THR A 205 17.52 -14.79 3.76
C THR A 205 17.41 -16.31 3.64
N VAL A 206 16.47 -16.81 2.83
CA VAL A 206 16.28 -18.26 2.63
C VAL A 206 17.49 -18.87 1.92
N TYR A 207 18.11 -18.13 0.99
CA TYR A 207 19.31 -18.60 0.29
C TYR A 207 20.51 -18.75 1.23
N CYS A 208 20.70 -17.79 2.16
CA CYS A 208 21.72 -17.90 3.21
C CYS A 208 21.42 -19.02 4.22
N GLN A 209 20.14 -19.29 4.52
CA GLN A 209 19.74 -20.44 5.33
C GLN A 209 20.06 -21.77 4.63
N LEU A 210 19.87 -21.84 3.32
CA LEU A 210 20.25 -23.00 2.51
C LEU A 210 21.76 -23.22 2.56
N ASP A 211 22.59 -22.17 2.40
CA ASP A 211 24.05 -22.24 2.55
C ASP A 211 24.47 -22.77 3.92
N GLN A 212 23.85 -22.23 4.97
CA GLN A 212 24.09 -22.70 6.36
C GLN A 212 23.71 -24.18 6.53
N ALA A 213 22.58 -24.62 5.97
CA ALA A 213 22.14 -26.01 6.06
C ALA A 213 23.12 -26.97 5.37
N TYR A 214 23.69 -26.60 4.21
CA TYR A 214 24.75 -27.38 3.57
C TYR A 214 26.05 -27.41 4.39
N ALA A 215 26.46 -26.29 4.98
CA ALA A 215 27.62 -26.26 5.87
C ALA A 215 27.42 -27.14 7.11
N THR A 216 26.21 -27.15 7.66
CA THR A 216 25.82 -28.04 8.76
C THR A 216 25.84 -29.51 8.31
N GLN A 217 25.38 -29.81 7.11
CA GLN A 217 25.42 -31.15 6.52
C GLN A 217 26.84 -31.71 6.45
N ASP A 218 27.80 -30.90 6.03
CA ASP A 218 29.19 -31.32 5.97
C ASP A 218 29.74 -31.71 7.34
N LEU A 219 29.43 -30.91 8.38
CA LEU A 219 29.85 -31.21 9.76
C LEU A 219 29.16 -32.47 10.32
N LEU A 220 27.87 -32.64 10.06
CA LEU A 220 27.13 -33.84 10.48
C LEU A 220 27.68 -35.09 9.83
N GLN A 221 28.09 -35.04 8.56
CA GLN A 221 28.75 -36.15 7.87
C GLN A 221 30.14 -36.45 8.45
N GLN A 222 30.93 -35.40 8.77
CA GLN A 222 32.19 -35.58 9.49
C GLN A 222 31.99 -36.23 10.84
N LYS A 223 31.02 -35.72 11.63
CA LYS A 223 30.62 -36.29 12.93
C LYS A 223 30.22 -37.76 12.81
N LEU A 224 29.47 -38.12 11.73
CA LEU A 224 29.07 -39.52 11.50
C LEU A 224 30.28 -40.44 11.29
N LYS A 225 31.27 -40.00 10.50
CA LYS A 225 32.50 -40.77 10.26
C LYS A 225 33.26 -41.02 11.57
N VAL A 226 33.41 -39.98 12.42
CA VAL A 226 34.08 -40.13 13.71
C VAL A 226 33.26 -41.01 14.65
N SER A 227 31.94 -40.81 14.75
CA SER A 227 31.04 -41.63 15.56
C SER A 227 31.02 -43.11 15.17
N GLN A 228 31.17 -43.40 13.86
CA GLN A 228 31.29 -44.77 13.36
C GLN A 228 32.57 -45.42 13.85
N ARG A 229 33.73 -44.71 13.78
CA ARG A 229 35.01 -45.22 14.31
C ARG A 229 34.89 -45.58 15.80
N VAL A 230 34.37 -44.63 16.61
CA VAL A 230 34.15 -44.86 18.06
C VAL A 230 33.28 -46.06 18.30
N THR A 231 32.15 -46.18 17.58
CA THR A 231 31.23 -47.33 17.72
C THR A 231 31.87 -48.67 17.37
N THR A 232 32.69 -48.70 16.31
CA THR A 232 33.39 -49.90 15.89
C THR A 232 34.41 -50.33 16.93
N VAL A 233 35.27 -49.43 17.39
CA VAL A 233 36.27 -49.70 18.42
C VAL A 233 35.62 -50.22 19.73
N LEU A 234 34.55 -49.60 20.17
CA LEU A 234 33.84 -50.03 21.40
C LEU A 234 33.21 -51.41 21.24
N ARG A 235 32.63 -51.74 20.09
CA ARG A 235 32.09 -53.06 19.79
C ARG A 235 33.16 -54.16 19.76
N GLU A 236 34.29 -53.89 19.10
CA GLU A 236 35.41 -54.82 19.06
C GLU A 236 36.02 -55.11 20.45
N ARG A 237 36.15 -54.05 21.26
CA ARG A 237 36.63 -54.17 22.63
C ARG A 237 35.66 -54.95 23.53
N THR A 238 34.35 -54.69 23.41
CA THR A 238 33.31 -55.44 24.12
C THR A 238 33.31 -56.91 23.69
N ALA A 239 33.45 -57.21 22.37
CA ALA A 239 33.51 -58.58 21.88
C ALA A 239 34.75 -59.37 22.39
N ARG A 240 35.85 -58.66 22.73
CA ARG A 240 37.06 -59.24 23.31
C ARG A 240 37.02 -59.23 24.87
N GLY A 241 35.93 -58.84 25.48
CA GLY A 241 35.78 -58.79 26.95
C GLY A 241 36.59 -57.68 27.62
N LEU A 242 37.08 -56.65 26.86
CA LEU A 242 37.88 -55.54 27.37
C LEU A 242 37.05 -54.36 27.86
N ASP A 243 35.80 -54.22 27.40
CA ASP A 243 34.86 -53.18 27.77
C ASP A 243 33.47 -53.83 28.02
N ASN A 244 32.61 -53.11 28.75
CA ASN A 244 31.24 -53.56 28.98
C ASN A 244 30.30 -53.23 27.81
N ALA A 245 29.13 -53.87 27.77
CA ALA A 245 28.14 -53.63 26.71
C ALA A 245 27.47 -52.23 26.80
N TYR A 246 27.59 -51.55 27.94
CA TYR A 246 26.99 -50.21 28.15
C TYR A 246 27.56 -49.18 27.18
N ASP A 247 28.91 -49.06 27.11
CA ASP A 247 29.57 -48.05 26.24
C ASP A 247 29.29 -48.29 24.75
N ALA A 248 29.24 -49.55 24.31
CA ALA A 248 28.90 -49.92 22.94
C ALA A 248 27.43 -49.57 22.60
N SER A 249 26.52 -49.78 23.58
CA SER A 249 25.11 -49.46 23.43
C SER A 249 24.86 -47.93 23.42
N ASP A 250 25.52 -47.17 24.31
CA ASP A 250 25.43 -45.72 24.35
C ASP A 250 25.96 -45.08 23.05
N ALA A 251 27.11 -45.56 22.55
CA ALA A 251 27.65 -45.12 21.24
C ALA A 251 26.66 -45.42 20.09
N SER A 252 25.95 -46.55 20.15
CA SER A 252 24.93 -46.90 19.17
C SER A 252 23.73 -45.96 19.21
N ILE A 253 23.26 -45.59 20.41
CA ILE A 253 22.19 -44.61 20.63
C ILE A 253 22.61 -43.23 20.05
N LYS A 254 23.81 -42.76 20.42
CA LYS A 254 24.37 -41.47 19.91
C LYS A 254 24.43 -41.44 18.39
N ARG A 255 24.88 -42.53 17.75
CA ARG A 255 24.91 -42.66 16.30
C ARG A 255 23.50 -42.62 15.68
N SER A 256 22.52 -43.33 16.30
CA SER A 256 21.14 -43.31 15.80
C SER A 256 20.52 -41.88 15.88
N LYS A 257 20.77 -41.17 16.97
CA LYS A 257 20.38 -39.75 17.09
C LYS A 257 21.02 -38.86 16.03
N LEU A 258 22.31 -39.09 15.72
CA LEU A 258 23.01 -38.35 14.68
C LEU A 258 22.45 -38.62 13.28
N LEU A 259 22.08 -39.88 12.96
CA LEU A 259 21.41 -40.21 11.70
C LEU A 259 20.05 -39.48 11.57
N ALA A 260 19.30 -39.40 12.68
CA ALA A 260 18.06 -38.60 12.71
C ALA A 260 18.34 -37.09 12.47
N GLN A 261 19.39 -36.52 13.07
CA GLN A 261 19.79 -35.12 12.81
C GLN A 261 20.16 -34.87 11.35
N ILE A 262 20.86 -35.82 10.71
CA ILE A 262 21.19 -35.74 9.28
C ILE A 262 19.91 -35.72 8.44
N ALA A 263 18.97 -36.63 8.71
CA ALA A 263 17.70 -36.68 7.99
C ALA A 263 16.87 -35.38 8.15
N MET A 264 16.84 -34.81 9.34
CA MET A 264 16.18 -33.52 9.60
C MET A 264 16.86 -32.37 8.86
N ASN A 265 18.20 -32.37 8.79
CA ASN A 265 18.92 -31.33 8.04
C ASN A 265 18.74 -31.48 6.51
N ASP A 266 18.65 -32.72 6.00
CA ASP A 266 18.30 -32.99 4.59
C ASP A 266 16.90 -32.49 4.25
N GLU A 267 15.95 -32.62 5.17
CA GLU A 267 14.62 -32.05 5.04
C GLU A 267 14.68 -30.51 4.99
N GLN A 268 15.45 -29.86 5.90
CA GLN A 268 15.61 -28.41 5.89
C GLN A 268 16.20 -27.88 4.57
N ILE A 269 17.17 -28.56 4.00
CA ILE A 269 17.74 -28.25 2.68
C ILE A 269 16.63 -28.27 1.63
N LYS A 270 15.85 -29.35 1.56
CA LYS A 270 14.76 -29.49 0.59
C LYS A 270 13.69 -28.44 0.78
N LEU A 271 13.27 -28.17 2.02
CA LEU A 271 12.26 -27.15 2.32
C LEU A 271 12.73 -25.73 1.90
N ALA A 272 13.99 -25.40 2.17
CA ALA A 272 14.57 -24.13 1.74
C ALA A 272 14.62 -24.02 0.20
N GLN A 273 14.99 -25.10 -0.50
CA GLN A 273 14.96 -25.16 -1.96
C GLN A 273 13.55 -24.95 -2.51
N LEU A 274 12.55 -25.68 -1.98
CA LEU A 274 11.14 -25.52 -2.39
C LEU A 274 10.65 -24.09 -2.18
N GLN A 275 10.98 -23.48 -1.02
CA GLN A 275 10.62 -22.12 -0.70
C GLN A 275 11.24 -21.11 -1.68
N LEU A 276 12.51 -21.28 -2.06
CA LEU A 276 13.16 -20.44 -3.08
C LEU A 276 12.48 -20.58 -4.44
N GLY A 277 12.06 -21.78 -4.81
CA GLY A 277 11.27 -22.01 -6.01
C GLY A 277 9.95 -21.25 -6.02
N VAL A 278 9.23 -21.26 -4.90
CA VAL A 278 7.98 -20.49 -4.73
C VAL A 278 8.25 -18.99 -4.78
N LEU A 279 9.25 -18.49 -4.07
CA LEU A 279 9.61 -17.06 -4.06
C LEU A 279 10.05 -16.56 -5.44
N SER A 280 10.68 -17.43 -6.26
CA SER A 280 11.03 -17.07 -7.64
C SER A 280 9.81 -16.92 -8.57
N GLY A 281 8.61 -17.36 -8.14
CA GLY A 281 7.40 -17.37 -8.97
C GLY A 281 7.36 -18.45 -10.05
N ARG A 282 8.32 -19.40 -10.04
CA ARG A 282 8.41 -20.52 -10.99
C ARG A 282 7.89 -21.84 -10.42
N GLY A 283 7.44 -21.82 -9.16
CA GLY A 283 6.96 -23.01 -8.48
C GLY A 283 8.06 -23.82 -7.80
N PRO A 284 7.68 -24.80 -6.94
CA PRO A 284 8.59 -25.51 -6.05
C PRO A 284 9.68 -26.30 -6.79
N GLU A 285 9.37 -26.92 -7.93
CA GLU A 285 10.32 -27.72 -8.71
C GLU A 285 11.56 -26.94 -9.18
N ARG A 286 11.39 -25.62 -9.45
CA ARG A 286 12.51 -24.75 -9.80
C ARG A 286 13.55 -24.67 -8.67
N GLY A 287 13.09 -24.74 -7.41
CA GLY A 287 13.95 -24.71 -6.25
C GLY A 287 14.82 -25.96 -6.11
N LEU A 288 14.30 -27.14 -6.45
CA LEU A 288 15.04 -28.40 -6.38
C LEU A 288 16.19 -28.48 -7.38
N ALA A 289 16.15 -27.69 -8.46
CA ALA A 289 17.23 -27.57 -9.43
C ALA A 289 18.40 -26.68 -8.97
N LEU A 290 18.29 -26.04 -7.79
CA LEU A 290 19.34 -25.19 -7.23
C LEU A 290 20.53 -26.01 -6.78
N GLN A 291 21.71 -25.56 -7.17
CA GLN A 291 22.96 -26.08 -6.69
C GLN A 291 23.28 -25.52 -5.29
N ARG A 292 24.25 -26.14 -4.64
CA ARG A 292 24.77 -25.64 -3.36
C ARG A 292 25.19 -24.17 -3.48
N PRO A 293 24.70 -23.27 -2.62
CA PRO A 293 25.09 -21.88 -2.59
C PRO A 293 26.60 -21.67 -2.39
N ARG A 294 27.11 -20.56 -2.95
CA ARG A 294 28.49 -20.12 -2.75
C ARG A 294 28.50 -18.66 -2.28
N VAL A 295 27.85 -18.42 -1.15
CA VAL A 295 27.68 -17.07 -0.63
C VAL A 295 28.99 -16.51 -0.11
N GLY A 296 29.42 -15.37 -0.67
CA GLY A 296 30.58 -14.63 -0.20
C GLY A 296 30.41 -14.03 1.19
N THR A 297 31.50 -13.51 1.75
CA THR A 297 31.45 -12.78 3.04
C THR A 297 30.81 -11.43 2.85
N PHE A 298 29.80 -11.13 3.63
CA PHE A 298 29.10 -9.86 3.60
C PHE A 298 29.95 -8.77 4.29
N ALA A 299 30.49 -7.83 3.54
CA ALA A 299 31.36 -6.77 4.04
C ALA A 299 30.63 -5.54 4.62
N GLY A 300 29.33 -5.60 4.83
CA GLY A 300 28.53 -4.47 5.29
C GLY A 300 28.15 -4.56 6.76
N GLY A 301 28.22 -3.47 7.51
CA GLY A 301 27.80 -3.48 8.91
C GLY A 301 27.89 -2.19 9.70
N ALA A 302 28.50 -1.13 9.17
CA ALA A 302 28.48 0.15 9.84
C ALA A 302 27.19 0.92 9.53
N LEU A 303 26.61 1.54 10.55
CA LEU A 303 25.38 2.32 10.43
C LEU A 303 25.67 3.73 9.89
N PRO A 304 24.78 4.33 9.07
CA PRO A 304 24.90 5.72 8.64
C PRO A 304 24.82 6.70 9.81
N ALA A 305 25.53 7.82 9.72
CA ALA A 305 25.67 8.78 10.84
C ALA A 305 24.38 9.58 11.15
N ARG A 306 23.46 9.74 10.18
CA ARG A 306 22.21 10.49 10.34
C ARG A 306 20.97 9.59 10.13
N LEU A 307 20.94 8.50 10.86
CA LEU A 307 19.93 7.45 10.69
C LEU A 307 18.47 7.94 10.80
N PRO A 308 18.04 8.72 11.83
CA PRO A 308 16.63 9.00 12.01
C PRO A 308 16.04 9.91 10.92
N ALA A 309 16.74 10.98 10.54
CA ALA A 309 16.23 11.95 9.57
C ALA A 309 16.26 11.40 8.12
N ASP A 310 17.33 10.71 7.75
CA ASP A 310 17.50 10.20 6.38
C ASP A 310 16.60 8.99 6.08
N LEU A 311 16.16 8.22 7.09
CA LEU A 311 15.20 7.12 6.93
C LEU A 311 13.89 7.58 6.26
N LEU A 312 13.45 8.82 6.52
CA LEU A 312 12.21 9.37 5.96
C LEU A 312 12.20 9.42 4.43
N GLY A 313 13.38 9.55 3.79
CA GLY A 313 13.52 9.56 2.33
C GLY A 313 13.98 8.24 1.71
N ARG A 314 14.49 7.31 2.53
CA ARG A 314 15.15 6.09 2.06
C ARG A 314 14.35 4.80 2.29
N ARG A 315 13.21 4.87 2.99
CA ARG A 315 12.31 3.73 3.16
C ARG A 315 11.07 3.89 2.29
N PRO A 316 10.79 2.93 1.40
CA PRO A 316 9.63 3.02 0.50
C PRO A 316 8.30 3.08 1.26
N ASP A 317 8.14 2.34 2.37
CA ASP A 317 6.91 2.32 3.18
C ASP A 317 6.61 3.70 3.80
N ILE A 318 7.62 4.40 4.33
CA ILE A 318 7.48 5.75 4.89
C ILE A 318 7.13 6.76 3.78
N VAL A 319 7.82 6.68 2.64
CA VAL A 319 7.55 7.58 1.50
C VAL A 319 6.14 7.36 0.95
N ALA A 320 5.69 6.12 0.82
CA ALA A 320 4.33 5.80 0.39
C ALA A 320 3.28 6.34 1.39
N ALA A 321 3.51 6.18 2.70
CA ALA A 321 2.62 6.70 3.74
C ALA A 321 2.54 8.24 3.68
N ARG A 322 3.67 8.96 3.48
CA ARG A 322 3.69 10.42 3.29
C ARG A 322 2.88 10.84 2.07
N LEU A 323 3.05 10.16 0.93
CA LEU A 323 2.30 10.45 -0.29
C LEU A 323 0.78 10.25 -0.10
N ARG A 324 0.37 9.29 0.73
CA ARG A 324 -1.04 9.11 1.11
C ARG A 324 -1.56 10.27 1.98
N VAL A 325 -0.74 10.80 2.87
CA VAL A 325 -1.09 12.03 3.62
C VAL A 325 -1.26 13.21 2.66
N GLU A 326 -0.34 13.40 1.71
CA GLU A 326 -0.45 14.47 0.69
C GLU A 326 -1.72 14.30 -0.17
N ALA A 327 -2.09 13.07 -0.50
CA ALA A 327 -3.31 12.76 -1.23
C ALA A 327 -4.57 13.12 -0.42
N ALA A 328 -4.60 12.79 0.88
CA ALA A 328 -5.72 13.09 1.76
C ALA A 328 -5.91 14.61 1.94
N PHE A 329 -4.84 15.37 2.12
CA PHE A 329 -4.91 16.83 2.15
C PHE A 329 -5.44 17.41 0.84
N ALA A 330 -4.93 16.95 -0.30
CA ALA A 330 -5.39 17.42 -1.60
C ALA A 330 -6.87 17.07 -1.84
N ASN A 331 -7.37 15.93 -1.34
CA ASN A 331 -8.79 15.59 -1.39
C ASN A 331 -9.64 16.53 -0.53
N ALA A 332 -9.20 16.86 0.69
CA ALA A 332 -9.88 17.83 1.54
C ALA A 332 -9.92 19.24 0.88
N ASP A 333 -8.83 19.65 0.19
CA ASP A 333 -8.79 20.90 -0.55
C ASP A 333 -9.76 20.90 -1.74
N SER A 334 -9.87 19.76 -2.46
CA SER A 334 -10.90 19.59 -3.50
C SER A 334 -12.31 19.74 -2.96
N THR A 335 -12.59 19.18 -1.76
CA THR A 335 -13.88 19.31 -1.10
C THR A 335 -14.13 20.75 -0.58
N ARG A 336 -13.11 21.45 -0.10
CA ARG A 336 -13.22 22.90 0.19
C ARG A 336 -13.61 23.71 -1.03
N ALA A 337 -13.04 23.41 -2.18
CA ALA A 337 -13.36 24.07 -3.43
C ALA A 337 -14.83 23.84 -3.89
N GLN A 338 -15.51 22.77 -3.43
CA GLN A 338 -16.93 22.52 -3.74
C GLN A 338 -17.91 23.49 -3.05
N PHE A 339 -17.46 24.30 -2.09
CA PHE A 339 -18.28 25.35 -1.50
C PHE A 339 -18.44 26.59 -2.39
N TYR A 340 -17.61 26.74 -3.42
CA TYR A 340 -17.65 27.83 -4.39
C TYR A 340 -18.53 27.47 -5.59
N PRO A 341 -18.99 28.48 -6.36
CA PRO A 341 -19.78 28.24 -7.56
C PRO A 341 -19.00 27.42 -8.60
N ASP A 342 -19.65 26.43 -9.18
CA ASP A 342 -19.11 25.65 -10.31
C ASP A 342 -19.46 26.36 -11.62
N VAL A 343 -18.49 26.60 -12.48
CA VAL A 343 -18.63 27.31 -13.75
C VAL A 343 -18.22 26.39 -14.89
N ASN A 344 -19.17 26.04 -15.73
CA ASN A 344 -18.97 25.17 -16.88
C ASN A 344 -19.27 25.94 -18.17
N LEU A 345 -18.49 25.73 -19.23
CA LEU A 345 -18.83 26.15 -20.56
C LEU A 345 -19.59 25.03 -21.25
N VAL A 346 -20.79 25.31 -21.69
CA VAL A 346 -21.67 24.33 -22.34
C VAL A 346 -22.00 24.82 -23.76
N ALA A 347 -21.87 23.93 -24.74
CA ALA A 347 -22.34 24.13 -26.09
C ALA A 347 -23.24 22.95 -26.47
N LEU A 348 -24.40 23.24 -27.04
CA LEU A 348 -25.37 22.26 -27.51
C LEU A 348 -25.76 22.64 -28.93
N GLY A 349 -25.77 21.69 -29.85
CA GLY A 349 -26.26 21.84 -31.19
C GLY A 349 -26.98 20.61 -31.67
N GLY A 350 -28.07 20.76 -32.38
CA GLY A 350 -28.83 19.63 -32.85
C GLY A 350 -30.15 19.98 -33.48
N VAL A 351 -30.93 18.97 -33.79
CA VAL A 351 -32.30 19.10 -34.31
C VAL A 351 -33.30 18.67 -33.25
N PHE A 352 -34.30 19.50 -33.03
CA PHE A 352 -35.34 19.32 -32.03
C PHE A 352 -36.72 19.54 -32.67
N ALA A 353 -37.59 18.59 -32.57
CA ALA A 353 -38.93 18.66 -33.19
C ALA A 353 -40.01 18.02 -32.28
N LEU A 354 -41.23 18.53 -32.37
CA LEU A 354 -42.37 17.99 -31.64
C LEU A 354 -42.96 16.76 -32.33
N THR A 355 -42.60 16.51 -33.59
CA THR A 355 -42.98 15.30 -34.34
C THR A 355 -41.79 14.74 -35.11
N PRO A 356 -41.66 13.42 -35.29
CA PRO A 356 -40.53 12.85 -36.04
C PRO A 356 -40.46 13.34 -37.49
N ALA A 357 -41.61 13.67 -38.11
CA ALA A 357 -41.67 14.16 -39.48
C ALA A 357 -41.03 15.54 -39.66
N SER A 358 -41.05 16.41 -38.64
CA SER A 358 -40.45 17.75 -38.67
C SER A 358 -39.01 17.77 -38.22
N LEU A 359 -38.40 16.66 -37.85
CA LEU A 359 -37.02 16.60 -37.36
C LEU A 359 -35.98 17.04 -38.41
N PHE A 360 -36.27 16.85 -39.69
CA PHE A 360 -35.37 17.21 -40.78
C PHE A 360 -35.74 18.57 -41.43
N SER A 361 -36.66 19.34 -40.83
CA SER A 361 -36.93 20.69 -41.26
C SER A 361 -35.81 21.65 -40.85
N ARG A 362 -35.65 22.74 -41.60
CA ARG A 362 -34.67 23.79 -41.25
C ARG A 362 -34.97 24.47 -39.92
N ASP A 363 -36.25 24.51 -39.54
CA ASP A 363 -36.75 25.13 -38.31
C ASP A 363 -36.48 24.25 -37.06
N ALA A 364 -36.15 22.97 -37.27
CA ALA A 364 -35.77 22.07 -36.20
C ALA A 364 -34.32 22.29 -35.68
N LEU A 365 -33.47 23.00 -36.43
CA LEU A 365 -32.08 23.26 -36.05
C LEU A 365 -32.03 24.26 -34.90
N ALA A 366 -31.46 23.84 -33.78
CA ALA A 366 -31.24 24.71 -32.62
C ALA A 366 -29.83 24.51 -32.04
N GLY A 367 -29.29 25.56 -31.49
CA GLY A 367 -27.98 25.53 -30.83
C GLY A 367 -27.84 26.60 -29.78
N SER A 368 -27.05 26.33 -28.77
CA SER A 368 -26.70 27.30 -27.73
C SER A 368 -25.26 27.12 -27.29
N ILE A 369 -24.62 28.19 -26.89
CA ILE A 369 -23.30 28.22 -26.27
C ILE A 369 -23.29 29.26 -25.16
N GLY A 370 -22.76 28.91 -23.98
CA GLY A 370 -22.67 29.86 -22.88
C GLY A 370 -22.12 29.25 -21.60
N PRO A 371 -21.80 30.07 -20.61
CA PRO A 371 -21.44 29.62 -19.27
C PRO A 371 -22.68 29.12 -18.52
N ALA A 372 -22.54 27.98 -17.87
CA ALA A 372 -23.50 27.45 -16.91
C ALA A 372 -22.89 27.55 -15.50
N ILE A 373 -23.53 28.30 -14.62
CA ILE A 373 -23.08 28.54 -13.24
C ILE A 373 -24.03 27.83 -12.30
N SER A 374 -23.48 26.98 -11.41
CA SER A 374 -24.23 26.34 -10.34
C SER A 374 -23.62 26.65 -8.97
N LEU A 375 -24.46 27.00 -7.99
CA LEU A 375 -24.04 27.28 -6.62
C LEU A 375 -24.87 26.42 -5.66
N PRO A 376 -24.25 25.58 -4.81
CA PRO A 376 -24.95 24.76 -3.84
C PRO A 376 -25.40 25.60 -2.62
N ILE A 377 -26.63 26.13 -2.66
CA ILE A 377 -27.13 27.01 -1.59
C ILE A 377 -27.62 26.22 -0.39
N PHE A 378 -28.34 25.12 -0.62
CA PHE A 378 -28.97 24.29 0.43
C PHE A 378 -28.11 23.09 0.85
N ASP A 379 -27.02 22.79 0.16
CA ASP A 379 -26.14 21.64 0.38
C ASP A 379 -25.04 21.86 1.43
N ARG A 380 -25.04 23.01 2.09
CA ARG A 380 -23.98 23.37 3.07
C ARG A 380 -23.78 22.34 4.17
N GLY A 381 -24.88 21.80 4.72
CA GLY A 381 -24.81 20.76 5.75
C GLY A 381 -24.09 19.50 5.26
N ARG A 382 -24.43 19.05 4.07
CA ARG A 382 -23.81 17.89 3.41
C ARG A 382 -22.33 18.13 3.08
N LEU A 383 -22.00 19.28 2.52
CA LEU A 383 -20.61 19.64 2.20
C LEU A 383 -19.75 19.81 3.45
N LYS A 384 -20.31 20.38 4.54
CA LYS A 384 -19.62 20.50 5.83
C LYS A 384 -19.32 19.13 6.43
N ALA A 385 -20.29 18.20 6.41
CA ALA A 385 -20.10 16.83 6.87
C ALA A 385 -19.06 16.10 6.02
N LYS A 386 -19.10 16.27 4.68
CA LYS A 386 -18.11 15.68 3.76
C LYS A 386 -16.71 16.23 4.06
N LEU A 387 -16.54 17.53 4.20
CA LEU A 387 -15.25 18.14 4.54
C LEU A 387 -14.73 17.62 5.89
N GLY A 388 -15.61 17.50 6.90
CA GLY A 388 -15.25 16.92 8.19
C GLY A 388 -14.75 15.46 8.05
N ALA A 389 -15.40 14.67 7.21
CA ALA A 389 -14.96 13.30 6.93
C ALA A 389 -13.61 13.26 6.20
N ASP A 390 -13.39 14.11 5.19
CA ASP A 390 -12.13 14.17 4.44
C ASP A 390 -10.96 14.64 5.33
N VAL A 391 -11.20 15.59 6.26
CA VAL A 391 -10.20 16.02 7.24
C VAL A 391 -9.89 14.90 8.24
N ALA A 392 -10.91 14.20 8.75
CA ALA A 392 -10.69 13.03 9.61
C ALA A 392 -9.92 11.92 8.88
N GLN A 393 -10.17 11.73 7.58
CA GLN A 393 -9.37 10.81 6.75
C GLN A 393 -7.91 11.25 6.64
N ALA A 394 -7.62 12.56 6.61
CA ALA A 394 -6.25 13.07 6.68
C ALA A 394 -5.61 12.77 8.05
N ASP A 395 -6.35 12.91 9.16
CA ASP A 395 -5.87 12.49 10.49
C ASP A 395 -5.53 11.00 10.55
N VAL A 396 -6.36 10.13 9.94
CA VAL A 396 -6.05 8.69 9.82
C VAL A 396 -4.75 8.47 9.04
N ALA A 397 -4.58 9.16 7.91
CA ALA A 397 -3.36 9.04 7.11
C ALA A 397 -2.11 9.51 7.88
N ILE A 398 -2.21 10.61 8.64
CA ILE A 398 -1.13 11.10 9.53
C ILE A 398 -0.81 10.08 10.62
N GLY A 399 -1.83 9.52 11.26
CA GLY A 399 -1.64 8.48 12.29
C GLY A 399 -0.92 7.25 11.75
N LEU A 400 -1.30 6.78 10.56
CA LEU A 400 -0.63 5.67 9.87
C LEU A 400 0.82 6.00 9.48
N TYR A 401 1.09 7.22 9.01
CA TYR A 401 2.44 7.68 8.73
C TYR A 401 3.30 7.66 10.00
N ASN A 402 2.80 8.26 11.10
CA ASN A 402 3.50 8.31 12.37
C ASN A 402 3.81 6.90 12.89
N LYS A 403 2.83 5.98 12.81
CA LYS A 403 3.02 4.57 13.16
C LYS A 403 4.12 3.91 12.31
N THR A 404 4.12 4.14 10.99
CA THR A 404 5.13 3.57 10.09
C THR A 404 6.55 4.07 10.44
N VAL A 405 6.68 5.33 10.83
CA VAL A 405 7.96 5.89 11.29
C VAL A 405 8.41 5.24 12.59
N ASP A 406 7.53 5.09 13.58
CA ASP A 406 7.85 4.46 14.86
C ASP A 406 8.23 2.97 14.67
N ASP A 407 7.49 2.23 13.86
CA ASP A 407 7.77 0.83 13.52
C ASP A 407 9.14 0.69 12.83
N ALA A 408 9.47 1.62 11.94
CA ALA A 408 10.76 1.64 11.23
C ALA A 408 11.94 1.86 12.18
N LEU A 409 11.83 2.83 13.08
CA LEU A 409 12.86 3.11 14.10
C LEU A 409 13.03 1.92 15.04
N GLY A 410 11.89 1.32 15.48
CA GLY A 410 11.90 0.13 16.32
C GLY A 410 12.59 -1.08 15.66
N GLN A 411 12.33 -1.32 14.38
CA GLN A 411 12.98 -2.39 13.60
C GLN A 411 14.49 -2.19 13.51
N VAL A 412 14.95 -0.97 13.20
CA VAL A 412 16.38 -0.66 13.13
C VAL A 412 17.03 -0.87 14.49
N ALA A 413 16.45 -0.35 15.58
CA ALA A 413 16.94 -0.55 16.95
C ALA A 413 17.09 -2.03 17.32
N GLN A 414 16.08 -2.87 16.99
CA GLN A 414 16.11 -4.30 17.24
C GLN A 414 17.27 -4.99 16.49
N PHE A 415 17.44 -4.71 15.19
CA PHE A 415 18.52 -5.32 14.41
C PHE A 415 19.88 -4.91 14.92
N VAL A 416 20.08 -3.63 15.28
CA VAL A 416 21.35 -3.10 15.81
C VAL A 416 21.71 -3.79 17.13
N THR A 417 20.78 -3.82 18.09
CA THR A 417 20.99 -4.48 19.38
C THR A 417 21.30 -5.96 19.20
N SER A 418 20.56 -6.64 18.33
CA SER A 418 20.78 -8.05 18.04
C SER A 418 22.13 -8.31 17.38
N LEU A 419 22.59 -7.41 16.49
CA LEU A 419 23.90 -7.53 15.84
C LEU A 419 25.04 -7.33 16.84
N GLN A 420 24.97 -6.37 17.75
CA GLN A 420 25.94 -6.17 18.82
C GLN A 420 26.09 -7.42 19.70
N THR A 421 24.96 -7.97 20.15
CA THR A 421 24.94 -9.23 20.89
C THR A 421 25.52 -10.39 20.08
N SER A 422 25.17 -10.50 18.80
CA SER A 422 25.69 -11.53 17.91
C SER A 422 27.19 -11.45 17.69
N GLN A 423 27.77 -10.24 17.65
CA GLN A 423 29.24 -10.05 17.56
C GLN A 423 29.95 -10.63 18.80
N THR A 424 29.43 -10.34 20.00
CA THR A 424 29.96 -10.87 21.25
C THR A 424 29.87 -12.41 21.29
N LEU A 425 28.73 -12.98 20.88
CA LEU A 425 28.54 -14.42 20.84
C LEU A 425 29.48 -15.10 19.85
N VAL A 426 29.72 -14.51 18.68
CA VAL A 426 30.65 -15.05 17.67
C VAL A 426 32.08 -15.02 18.20
N ALA A 427 32.51 -13.94 18.87
CA ALA A 427 33.84 -13.85 19.47
C ALA A 427 34.07 -14.93 20.55
N GLN A 428 33.09 -15.09 21.47
CA GLN A 428 33.17 -16.15 22.50
C GLN A 428 33.20 -17.55 21.90
N GLN A 429 32.43 -17.79 20.83
CA GLN A 429 32.44 -19.09 20.15
C GLN A 429 33.74 -19.34 19.38
N GLN A 430 34.41 -18.28 18.86
CA GLN A 430 35.75 -18.42 18.27
C GLN A 430 36.75 -18.93 19.30
N ASP A 431 36.72 -18.39 20.52
CA ASP A 431 37.57 -18.85 21.61
C ASP A 431 37.27 -20.31 21.98
N ALA A 432 36.00 -20.70 22.03
CA ALA A 432 35.60 -22.09 22.30
C ALA A 432 36.11 -23.06 21.21
N VAL A 433 35.97 -22.69 19.93
CA VAL A 433 36.50 -23.48 18.81
C VAL A 433 38.04 -23.59 18.89
N ALA A 434 38.72 -22.52 19.22
CA ALA A 434 40.20 -22.51 19.38
C ALA A 434 40.62 -23.44 20.55
N ALA A 435 39.91 -23.39 21.67
CA ALA A 435 40.17 -24.26 22.82
C ALA A 435 39.90 -25.74 22.46
N ALA A 436 38.79 -26.04 21.79
CA ALA A 436 38.47 -27.40 21.33
C ALA A 436 39.55 -27.92 20.33
N GLN A 437 40.01 -27.08 19.41
CA GLN A 437 41.10 -27.42 18.48
C GLN A 437 42.37 -27.78 19.26
N LYS A 438 42.72 -27.02 20.31
CA LYS A 438 43.87 -27.31 21.15
C LYS A 438 43.75 -28.63 21.90
N ILE A 439 42.54 -28.96 22.34
CA ILE A 439 42.26 -30.30 22.98
C ILE A 439 42.55 -31.43 21.98
N VAL A 440 42.11 -31.32 20.73
CA VAL A 440 42.37 -32.32 19.69
C VAL A 440 43.89 -32.48 19.44
N GLU A 441 44.63 -31.37 19.34
CA GLU A 441 46.08 -31.37 19.15
C GLU A 441 46.79 -32.11 20.31
N ILE A 442 46.43 -31.78 21.55
CA ILE A 442 46.99 -32.44 22.75
C ILE A 442 46.65 -33.91 22.80
N ALA A 443 45.37 -34.28 22.52
CA ALA A 443 44.93 -35.67 22.52
C ALA A 443 45.65 -36.51 21.45
N THR A 444 45.85 -35.94 20.25
CA THR A 444 46.59 -36.54 19.15
C THR A 444 48.07 -36.76 19.48
N ASP A 445 48.74 -35.78 20.11
CA ASP A 445 50.13 -35.94 20.51
C ASP A 445 50.32 -36.99 21.64
N ARG A 446 49.44 -37.01 22.65
CA ARG A 446 49.42 -38.04 23.69
C ARG A 446 49.11 -39.41 23.13
N HIS A 447 48.24 -39.54 22.16
CA HIS A 447 47.99 -40.81 21.48
C HIS A 447 49.24 -41.31 20.73
N ARG A 448 49.92 -40.46 19.98
CA ARG A 448 51.17 -40.79 19.31
C ARG A 448 52.27 -41.29 20.28
N ARG A 449 52.26 -40.81 21.52
CA ARG A 449 53.16 -41.23 22.61
C ARG A 449 52.67 -42.48 23.36
N GLY A 450 51.54 -43.05 22.96
CA GLY A 450 50.97 -44.25 23.57
C GLY A 450 50.25 -44.00 24.91
N VAL A 451 50.01 -42.75 25.32
CA VAL A 451 49.41 -42.37 26.60
C VAL A 451 47.86 -42.36 26.54
N LEU A 452 47.28 -42.07 25.37
CA LEU A 452 45.83 -42.05 25.14
C LEU A 452 45.42 -43.04 24.08
N MET A 453 44.22 -43.56 24.16
CA MET A 453 43.60 -44.41 23.13
C MET A 453 43.09 -43.57 21.96
N GLN A 454 42.96 -44.16 20.77
CA GLN A 454 42.39 -43.49 19.59
C GLN A 454 40.98 -42.98 19.85
N LYS A 455 40.17 -43.72 20.67
CA LYS A 455 38.81 -43.28 21.05
C LYS A 455 38.79 -41.90 21.74
N ASP A 456 39.84 -41.57 22.52
CA ASP A 456 39.91 -40.30 23.27
C ASP A 456 40.19 -39.15 22.32
N VAL A 457 40.97 -39.37 21.25
CA VAL A 457 41.15 -38.42 20.13
C VAL A 457 39.83 -38.24 19.40
N ASP A 458 39.13 -39.32 19.07
CA ASP A 458 37.84 -39.27 18.39
C ASP A 458 36.77 -38.53 19.21
N VAL A 459 36.76 -38.66 20.54
CA VAL A 459 35.88 -37.91 21.44
C VAL A 459 36.22 -36.41 21.43
N ALA A 460 37.52 -36.04 21.41
CA ALA A 460 37.94 -34.66 21.28
C ALA A 460 37.52 -34.07 19.90
N ASP A 461 37.65 -34.87 18.83
CA ASP A 461 37.18 -34.46 17.48
C ASP A 461 35.66 -34.22 17.47
N LEU A 462 34.86 -35.07 18.13
CA LEU A 462 33.41 -34.86 18.22
C LEU A 462 33.08 -33.53 18.88
N THR A 463 33.79 -33.20 19.97
CA THR A 463 33.62 -31.90 20.65
C THR A 463 33.96 -30.72 19.72
N LEU A 464 35.08 -30.79 19.00
CA LEU A 464 35.47 -29.75 18.05
C LEU A 464 34.42 -29.59 16.94
N ILE A 465 33.86 -30.68 16.42
CA ILE A 465 32.80 -30.63 15.41
C ILE A 465 31.53 -29.96 15.97
N ASP A 466 31.17 -30.23 17.23
CA ASP A 466 30.03 -29.60 17.88
C ASP A 466 30.24 -28.09 18.05
N GLU A 467 31.42 -27.64 18.51
CA GLU A 467 31.73 -26.21 18.61
C GLU A 467 31.74 -25.51 17.23
N ARG A 468 32.21 -26.18 16.18
CA ARG A 468 32.13 -25.68 14.80
C ARG A 468 30.70 -25.58 14.31
N ALA A 469 29.82 -26.53 14.66
CA ALA A 469 28.42 -26.46 14.30
C ALA A 469 27.69 -25.29 14.96
N GLN A 470 28.00 -25.00 16.23
CA GLN A 470 27.50 -23.79 16.91
C GLN A 470 28.00 -22.51 16.23
N MET A 471 29.29 -22.46 15.83
CA MET A 471 29.85 -21.34 15.09
C MET A 471 29.07 -21.09 13.79
N ILE A 472 28.78 -22.13 12.98
CA ILE A 472 27.98 -22.01 11.75
C ILE A 472 26.61 -21.43 12.06
N ALA A 473 25.94 -21.88 13.12
CA ALA A 473 24.63 -21.38 13.51
C ALA A 473 24.69 -19.89 13.89
N LEU A 474 25.68 -19.45 14.65
CA LEU A 474 25.87 -18.06 15.05
C LEU A 474 26.21 -17.14 13.85
N LEU A 475 27.07 -17.59 12.93
CA LEU A 475 27.39 -16.86 11.71
C LEU A 475 26.17 -16.75 10.77
N GLY A 476 25.36 -17.81 10.68
CA GLY A 476 24.09 -17.79 9.93
C GLY A 476 23.11 -16.78 10.51
N ARG A 477 22.95 -16.77 11.84
CA ARG A 477 22.16 -15.76 12.56
C ARG A 477 22.66 -14.34 12.28
N GLN A 478 23.96 -14.12 12.36
CA GLN A 478 24.56 -12.81 12.09
C GLN A 478 24.29 -12.34 10.66
N ARG A 479 24.40 -13.24 9.66
CA ARG A 479 24.05 -12.93 8.27
C ARG A 479 22.56 -12.54 8.13
N SER A 480 21.65 -13.30 8.71
CA SER A 480 20.21 -12.98 8.67
C SER A 480 19.90 -11.64 9.31
N LEU A 481 20.54 -11.28 10.43
CA LEU A 481 20.40 -9.97 11.08
C LEU A 481 20.92 -8.83 10.19
N ARG A 482 22.05 -9.01 9.49
CA ARG A 482 22.56 -8.02 8.53
C ARG A 482 21.64 -7.81 7.35
N ILE A 483 21.10 -8.89 6.77
CA ILE A 483 20.11 -8.81 5.69
C ILE A 483 18.85 -8.09 6.16
N GLY A 484 18.36 -8.43 7.36
CA GLY A 484 17.21 -7.76 7.98
C GLY A 484 17.46 -6.26 8.19
N LEU A 485 18.67 -5.88 8.63
CA LEU A 485 19.07 -4.47 8.78
C LEU A 485 19.08 -3.73 7.44
N ILE A 486 19.59 -4.35 6.37
CA ILE A 486 19.54 -3.75 5.02
C ILE A 486 18.10 -3.49 4.59
N GLY A 487 17.21 -4.46 4.81
CA GLY A 487 15.77 -4.28 4.56
C GLY A 487 15.17 -3.15 5.39
N ALA A 488 15.50 -3.08 6.69
CA ALA A 488 15.04 -2.03 7.60
C ALA A 488 15.59 -0.64 7.24
N LEU A 489 16.76 -0.56 6.60
CA LEU A 489 17.34 0.66 6.06
C LEU A 489 16.81 1.03 4.67
N GLY A 490 15.89 0.25 4.10
CA GLY A 490 15.28 0.52 2.81
C GLY A 490 16.00 -0.07 1.59
N GLY A 491 17.03 -0.93 1.79
CA GLY A 491 17.65 -1.72 0.71
C GLY A 491 18.21 -0.91 -0.45
N GLY A 492 18.69 0.31 -0.19
CA GLY A 492 19.24 1.19 -1.23
C GLY A 492 18.20 2.01 -2.01
N PHE A 493 16.93 2.00 -1.58
CA PHE A 493 15.92 2.89 -2.15
C PHE A 493 16.27 4.36 -1.85
N ASP A 494 16.09 5.24 -2.85
CA ASP A 494 16.25 6.68 -2.72
C ASP A 494 15.11 7.40 -3.46
N ALA A 495 14.24 8.05 -2.71
CA ALA A 495 13.13 8.82 -3.26
C ALA A 495 13.59 9.96 -4.18
N GLY A 496 14.74 10.59 -3.89
CA GLY A 496 15.31 11.67 -4.70
C GLY A 496 15.81 11.19 -6.07
N ALA A 497 16.49 10.06 -6.12
CA ALA A 497 16.95 9.44 -7.37
C ALA A 497 15.78 8.95 -8.24
N THR A 498 14.72 8.46 -7.60
CA THR A 498 13.54 7.92 -8.30
C THR A 498 12.72 9.02 -9.00
N VAL A 499 12.63 10.21 -8.39
CA VAL A 499 12.00 11.40 -9.01
C VAL A 499 12.83 11.94 -10.18
N ALA A 500 14.17 11.79 -10.12
CA ALA A 500 15.06 12.20 -11.20
C ALA A 500 14.94 11.31 -12.47
N GLN A 501 14.51 10.07 -12.32
CA GLN A 501 14.33 9.09 -13.41
C GLN A 501 12.93 9.14 -14.05
N ALA A 502 12.00 9.96 -13.54
CA ALA A 502 10.70 10.15 -14.17
C ALA A 502 10.86 10.71 -15.60
N PRO A 503 10.11 10.21 -16.62
CA PRO A 503 10.27 10.62 -18.02
C PRO A 503 10.18 12.13 -18.17
N ALA A 504 11.02 12.70 -19.03
CA ALA A 504 11.18 14.16 -19.25
C ALA A 504 9.87 14.91 -19.59
N ALA A 505 8.82 14.22 -20.03
CA ALA A 505 7.49 14.77 -20.26
C ALA A 505 6.83 15.41 -19.01
N HIS A 506 7.21 14.97 -17.81
CA HIS A 506 6.68 15.55 -16.56
C HIS A 506 7.45 16.81 -16.12
N ARG A 507 8.75 16.90 -16.44
CA ARG A 507 9.56 18.10 -16.15
C ARG A 507 9.14 19.31 -16.96
N ALA A 508 8.67 19.13 -18.19
CA ALA A 508 8.23 20.23 -19.04
C ALA A 508 6.96 20.92 -18.52
N ARG A 509 6.03 20.18 -17.89
CA ARG A 509 4.80 20.74 -17.30
C ARG A 509 5.05 21.44 -15.96
N SER A 510 5.94 20.92 -15.10
CA SER A 510 6.29 21.58 -13.83
C SER A 510 7.18 22.81 -14.01
N GLY A 511 8.01 22.84 -15.05
CA GLY A 511 8.85 23.99 -15.43
C GLY A 511 8.05 25.14 -16.01
N ALA A 512 6.96 24.87 -16.73
CA ALA A 512 6.05 25.89 -17.25
C ALA A 512 5.26 26.59 -16.14
N ALA A 513 4.84 25.85 -15.10
CA ALA A 513 4.11 26.42 -13.96
C ALA A 513 4.99 27.33 -13.07
N LYS A 514 6.31 27.08 -12.98
CA LYS A 514 7.24 27.93 -12.20
C LYS A 514 7.74 29.17 -12.94
N ARG A 515 7.65 29.22 -14.28
CA ARG A 515 8.08 30.40 -15.06
C ARG A 515 6.97 31.44 -15.26
N GLY A 516 5.73 31.15 -14.87
CA GLY A 516 4.59 32.08 -14.97
C GLY A 516 4.41 33.04 -13.78
N ALA A 517 5.25 32.97 -12.73
CA ALA A 517 5.05 33.75 -11.51
C ALA A 517 6.01 34.94 -11.33
N SER A 518 6.68 35.40 -12.38
CA SER A 518 7.52 36.62 -12.28
C SER A 518 7.50 37.39 -13.59
N THR A 519 6.49 38.22 -13.77
CA THR A 519 6.60 39.43 -14.58
C THR A 519 5.40 40.34 -14.30
N THR A 520 5.70 41.52 -13.77
CA THR A 520 5.07 42.86 -13.87
C THR A 520 3.71 42.95 -14.55
N ALA A 521 2.75 43.51 -13.85
CA ALA A 521 1.47 43.99 -14.38
C ALA A 521 1.67 45.00 -15.52
N PRO A 522 1.03 44.81 -16.67
CA PRO A 522 0.82 45.92 -17.61
C PRO A 522 -0.60 46.47 -17.43
N ALA A 523 -0.67 47.81 -17.59
CA ALA A 523 -1.84 48.66 -17.55
C ALA A 523 -2.94 48.21 -18.51
N ALA A 524 -4.18 48.40 -18.11
CA ALA A 524 -5.38 48.13 -18.88
C ALA A 524 -5.45 49.01 -20.18
N PRO A 525 -5.79 48.42 -21.34
CA PRO A 525 -6.21 49.21 -22.46
C PRO A 525 -7.72 49.48 -22.40
N ALA A 526 -8.07 50.74 -22.71
CA ALA A 526 -9.42 51.24 -22.84
C ALA A 526 -10.21 50.48 -23.92
N VAL A 527 -11.39 49.98 -23.56
CA VAL A 527 -12.32 49.34 -24.51
C VAL A 527 -13.18 50.44 -25.14
N THR A 528 -12.97 50.65 -26.42
CA THR A 528 -13.81 51.50 -27.30
C THR A 528 -15.12 50.77 -27.58
N ALA A 529 -16.24 51.37 -27.24
CA ALA A 529 -17.58 50.87 -27.50
C ALA A 529 -17.90 50.90 -29.01
N VAL A 530 -18.24 49.74 -29.58
CA VAL A 530 -18.91 49.63 -30.87
C VAL A 530 -20.37 49.23 -30.60
N THR A 531 -21.27 50.17 -30.85
CA THR A 531 -22.72 49.97 -30.87
C THR A 531 -23.13 49.32 -32.20
N ALA A 532 -23.71 48.12 -32.13
CA ALA A 532 -24.51 47.56 -33.22
C ALA A 532 -25.84 47.09 -32.65
N ALA A 533 -26.90 47.74 -33.12
CA ALA A 533 -28.27 47.40 -32.82
C ALA A 533 -28.72 46.27 -33.76
N THR A 534 -29.19 45.18 -33.20
CA THR A 534 -30.11 44.28 -33.89
C THR A 534 -31.12 43.74 -32.88
N ALA A 535 -32.39 44.03 -33.19
CA ALA A 535 -33.53 43.47 -32.47
C ALA A 535 -33.63 41.97 -32.75
N SER A 536 -33.68 41.19 -31.72
CA SER A 536 -34.05 39.79 -31.83
C SER A 536 -35.08 39.44 -30.78
N THR A 537 -36.20 38.97 -31.25
CA THR A 537 -37.35 38.47 -30.53
C THR A 537 -36.94 37.23 -29.72
N ALA A 538 -36.83 37.37 -28.42
CA ALA A 538 -36.50 36.24 -27.53
C ALA A 538 -37.75 35.42 -27.27
N THR A 539 -37.90 34.31 -27.97
CA THR A 539 -38.81 33.23 -27.58
C THR A 539 -38.16 32.46 -26.42
N ARG A 540 -38.71 32.62 -25.26
CA ARG A 540 -38.26 31.96 -24.03
C ARG A 540 -38.73 30.51 -24.06
N LEU A 541 -37.87 29.61 -24.49
CA LEU A 541 -38.06 28.16 -24.32
C LEU A 541 -37.83 27.81 -22.83
N VAL A 542 -38.89 27.53 -22.11
CA VAL A 542 -38.80 26.97 -20.74
C VAL A 542 -38.51 25.49 -20.91
N VAL A 543 -37.28 25.12 -20.81
CA VAL A 543 -36.86 23.71 -20.66
C VAL A 543 -37.11 23.32 -19.21
N ALA A 544 -38.07 22.45 -18.98
CA ALA A 544 -38.27 21.79 -17.69
C ALA A 544 -36.98 21.00 -17.34
N PRO A 545 -36.52 21.04 -16.07
CA PRO A 545 -35.36 20.27 -15.68
C PRO A 545 -35.72 18.77 -15.72
N SER A 546 -35.10 18.03 -16.63
CA SER A 546 -35.10 16.58 -16.56
C SER A 546 -34.39 16.16 -15.28
N ALA A 547 -35.10 15.39 -14.48
CA ALA A 547 -34.65 14.77 -13.26
C ALA A 547 -33.42 13.85 -13.51
N ASP A 548 -32.55 13.87 -12.52
CA ASP A 548 -31.57 12.81 -12.19
C ASP A 548 -30.54 12.41 -13.25
N VAL A 549 -29.51 13.23 -13.38
CA VAL A 549 -28.16 12.69 -13.50
C VAL A 549 -27.57 12.63 -12.11
N ARG A 550 -27.78 11.53 -11.41
CA ARG A 550 -27.01 11.18 -10.21
C ARG A 550 -25.55 11.14 -10.60
N ALA A 551 -24.79 12.08 -10.06
CA ALA A 551 -23.34 11.95 -10.00
C ALA A 551 -23.04 10.63 -9.29
N ALA A 552 -22.48 9.67 -10.02
CA ALA A 552 -21.90 8.47 -9.45
C ALA A 552 -20.73 8.93 -8.58
N SER A 553 -20.99 9.07 -7.29
CA SER A 553 -19.95 9.13 -6.27
C SER A 553 -19.20 7.81 -6.37
N VAL A 554 -17.96 7.85 -6.85
CA VAL A 554 -17.03 6.72 -6.76
C VAL A 554 -16.71 6.57 -5.29
N ALA A 555 -17.49 5.73 -4.60
CA ALA A 555 -17.17 5.24 -3.28
C ALA A 555 -15.97 4.32 -3.43
N VAL A 556 -14.86 4.71 -2.82
CA VAL A 556 -13.74 3.82 -2.52
C VAL A 556 -14.30 2.74 -1.60
N PRO A 557 -14.25 1.43 -1.95
CA PRO A 557 -14.74 0.40 -1.06
C PRO A 557 -13.92 0.39 0.23
N PRO A 558 -14.57 0.34 1.41
CA PRO A 558 -13.86 0.11 2.65
C PRO A 558 -13.25 -1.30 2.61
N VAL A 559 -12.02 -1.42 3.08
CA VAL A 559 -11.39 -2.71 3.36
C VAL A 559 -12.30 -3.46 4.34
N VAL A 560 -12.90 -4.54 3.86
CA VAL A 560 -13.76 -5.40 4.65
C VAL A 560 -12.89 -6.14 5.66
N ALA A 561 -12.97 -5.74 6.92
CA ALA A 561 -12.59 -6.60 8.03
C ALA A 561 -13.63 -7.72 8.11
N ALA A 562 -13.21 -8.95 7.85
CA ALA A 562 -14.03 -10.13 8.02
C ALA A 562 -14.31 -10.34 9.51
N THR A 563 -15.51 -9.97 9.95
CA THR A 563 -16.04 -10.38 11.26
C THR A 563 -16.71 -11.74 11.07
N ASN A 564 -16.13 -12.75 11.72
CA ASN A 564 -16.77 -14.05 11.92
C ASN A 564 -18.05 -13.87 12.75
N ALA A 565 -19.21 -14.08 12.11
CA ALA A 565 -20.47 -14.29 12.79
C ALA A 565 -20.73 -15.80 12.89
N GLY A 566 -20.74 -16.33 14.11
CA GLY A 566 -21.13 -17.69 14.42
C GLY A 566 -22.63 -17.93 14.17
N PRO A 567 -23.06 -19.18 13.95
CA PRO A 567 -24.43 -19.49 13.57
C PRO A 567 -25.42 -19.38 14.74
N ALA A 568 -26.54 -18.73 14.46
CA ALA A 568 -27.70 -18.65 15.32
C ALA A 568 -28.39 -20.02 15.44
N ARG A 569 -28.75 -20.37 16.69
CA ARG A 569 -29.63 -21.50 17.04
C ARG A 569 -31.02 -21.29 16.42
N ARG A 570 -31.55 -22.34 15.81
CA ARG A 570 -32.99 -22.57 15.66
C ARG A 570 -33.33 -23.90 16.33
N ASP A 571 -34.12 -23.79 17.38
CA ASP A 571 -34.91 -24.89 17.93
C ASP A 571 -36.00 -25.28 16.92
N ASP A 572 -36.16 -26.56 16.61
CA ASP A 572 -37.45 -27.19 16.58
C ASP A 572 -37.38 -28.74 16.55
N ALA A 573 -38.38 -29.29 17.13
CA ALA A 573 -38.57 -30.56 17.75
C ALA A 573 -38.71 -31.80 16.84
N ALA A 574 -38.52 -32.95 17.46
CA ALA A 574 -39.18 -34.23 17.34
C ALA A 574 -38.75 -35.24 16.26
N ARG A 575 -38.11 -36.31 16.67
CA ARG A 575 -38.58 -37.75 16.66
C ARG A 575 -37.40 -38.70 16.64
N THR A 576 -37.30 -39.46 17.75
CA THR A 576 -36.62 -40.78 17.87
C THR A 576 -37.41 -41.85 17.05
N PRO A 577 -36.80 -43.02 16.70
CA PRO A 577 -36.32 -44.00 17.69
C PRO A 577 -35.10 -44.90 17.28
N ALA A 578 -34.42 -45.36 18.33
CA ALA A 578 -34.02 -46.75 18.67
C ALA A 578 -32.80 -47.46 18.01
N VAL A 579 -31.89 -47.85 18.91
CA VAL A 579 -31.26 -49.18 19.16
C VAL A 579 -30.09 -49.60 18.26
N ALA A 580 -28.86 -49.67 18.86
CA ALA A 580 -28.14 -50.92 19.16
C ALA A 580 -26.70 -50.66 19.67
N ALA A 581 -26.44 -51.02 20.93
CA ALA A 581 -25.40 -51.91 21.46
C ALA A 581 -23.91 -51.54 21.32
N THR A 582 -23.35 -51.33 22.50
CA THR A 582 -21.93 -51.37 22.93
C THR A 582 -21.24 -52.74 22.70
N PRO A 583 -19.88 -52.80 22.79
CA PRO A 583 -19.36 -53.23 24.07
C PRO A 583 -18.10 -52.50 24.61
N ARG A 584 -18.01 -52.53 25.92
CA ARG A 584 -16.93 -52.08 26.82
C ARG A 584 -15.70 -52.98 26.74
N VAL A 585 -14.48 -52.41 27.02
CA VAL A 585 -13.35 -53.15 27.62
C VAL A 585 -12.62 -52.21 28.61
N PRO A 586 -12.07 -52.72 29.72
CA PRO A 586 -11.85 -52.02 30.98
C PRO A 586 -10.41 -51.48 31.20
N PRO A 587 -10.12 -50.81 32.34
CA PRO A 587 -8.89 -50.05 32.59
C PRO A 587 -7.79 -50.90 33.25
N VAL A 588 -6.53 -50.57 33.03
CA VAL A 588 -5.40 -51.05 33.80
C VAL A 588 -4.58 -49.88 34.36
N LEU A 589 -4.23 -50.08 35.60
CA LEU A 589 -3.68 -49.23 36.63
C LEU A 589 -2.29 -48.61 36.35
N ALA A 590 -2.09 -47.53 37.09
CA ALA A 590 -0.92 -46.70 37.33
C ALA A 590 0.38 -47.41 37.70
N HIS A 591 1.50 -46.80 37.35
CA HIS A 591 2.59 -46.57 38.31
C HIS A 591 3.44 -45.36 37.92
N THR A 592 3.70 -44.57 38.92
CA THR A 592 4.51 -43.37 39.05
C THR A 592 5.99 -43.61 38.80
N ALA A 593 6.67 -42.69 38.13
CA ALA A 593 8.01 -42.21 38.50
C ALA A 593 8.37 -40.91 37.74
N ALA A 594 8.78 -39.95 38.52
CA ALA A 594 9.24 -38.65 38.08
C ALA A 594 10.62 -38.72 37.41
N ALA A 595 10.81 -38.03 36.29
CA ALA A 595 12.12 -37.54 35.87
C ALA A 595 11.94 -36.33 34.91
N ASN A 596 12.56 -35.21 35.28
CA ASN A 596 12.66 -33.97 34.49
C ASN A 596 13.24 -34.22 33.09
N PRO A 597 12.70 -33.63 32.04
CA PRO A 597 13.44 -33.49 30.79
C PRO A 597 14.08 -32.12 30.70
N ALA A 598 15.32 -32.12 30.22
CA ALA A 598 16.10 -30.97 29.79
C ALA A 598 15.44 -30.22 28.59
N PRO A 599 15.72 -28.92 28.41
CA PRO A 599 15.05 -28.11 27.38
C PRO A 599 15.55 -28.46 25.97
N GLY A 600 14.61 -28.79 25.09
CA GLY A 600 14.82 -28.94 23.67
C GLY A 600 14.92 -27.58 22.96
N PRO A 601 15.47 -27.50 21.73
CA PRO A 601 15.68 -26.25 21.03
C PRO A 601 14.37 -25.60 20.63
N SER A 602 14.28 -24.30 20.95
CA SER A 602 13.17 -23.40 20.65
C SER A 602 12.99 -23.24 19.14
N VAL A 603 11.92 -23.77 18.60
CA VAL A 603 11.38 -23.43 17.29
C VAL A 603 10.68 -22.08 17.45
N MET A 604 11.12 -21.06 16.71
CA MET A 604 10.42 -19.78 16.63
C MET A 604 8.99 -19.97 16.12
N PRO A 605 7.96 -19.47 16.83
CA PRO A 605 6.60 -19.45 16.30
C PRO A 605 6.44 -18.38 15.23
N PRO A 606 5.48 -18.55 14.29
CA PRO A 606 5.12 -17.50 13.33
C PRO A 606 4.52 -16.31 14.07
N ILE A 607 4.79 -15.10 13.53
CA ILE A 607 4.35 -13.81 14.05
C ILE A 607 2.81 -13.78 14.16
N PRO A 608 2.21 -13.55 15.33
CA PRO A 608 0.77 -13.44 15.47
C PRO A 608 0.29 -12.09 14.92
N LEU A 609 -0.72 -12.14 14.06
CA LEU A 609 -1.62 -11.03 13.77
C LEU A 609 -2.34 -10.63 15.06
N PHE A 610 -2.30 -9.35 15.38
CA PHE A 610 -2.88 -8.74 16.57
C PHE A 610 -4.35 -9.10 16.76
N GLN A 611 -4.71 -9.70 17.88
CA GLN A 611 -6.03 -9.64 18.50
C GLN A 611 -6.00 -8.66 19.67
N HIS A 612 -6.91 -7.69 19.63
CA HIS A 612 -7.22 -6.81 20.75
C HIS A 612 -7.93 -7.60 21.85
N ASP A 613 -7.38 -7.61 23.05
CA ASP A 613 -8.13 -7.92 24.26
C ASP A 613 -8.09 -6.75 25.25
N ARG A 614 -9.29 -6.52 25.81
CA ARG A 614 -9.67 -5.41 26.68
C ARG A 614 -9.02 -5.55 28.05
N LEU A 615 -8.32 -4.51 28.50
CA LEU A 615 -7.97 -4.32 29.91
C LEU A 615 -9.20 -3.80 30.68
N ILE A 616 -9.71 -4.63 31.58
CA ILE A 616 -10.64 -4.22 32.64
C ILE A 616 -9.79 -3.74 33.82
N VAL A 617 -9.90 -2.45 34.11
CA VAL A 617 -9.34 -1.86 35.33
C VAL A 617 -10.35 -2.08 36.44
N THR A 618 -10.03 -2.89 37.44
CA THR A 618 -10.70 -2.88 38.73
C THR A 618 -9.90 -1.99 39.67
N GLN A 619 -10.53 -0.90 40.10
CA GLN A 619 -10.14 -0.14 41.30
C GLN A 619 -10.48 -0.97 42.54
N SER A 620 -9.58 -1.05 43.46
CA SER A 620 -9.91 -1.26 44.88
C SER A 620 -8.84 -0.60 45.75
N ASP A 621 -9.31 0.35 46.55
CA ASP A 621 -8.81 0.94 47.81
C ASP A 621 -7.34 1.37 47.88
#